data_853b0adf758f3794b18e5c0fc58ac616
#
_entry.id   853b0adf758f3794b18e5c0fc58ac616
#
_cell.length_a   1.000
_cell.length_b   1.000
_cell.length_c   1.000
_cell.angle_alpha   90.00
_cell.angle_beta   90.00
_cell.angle_gamma   90.00
#
_symmetry.space_group_name_H-M   'P 1'
#
loop_
_entity.id
_entity.type
_entity.pdbx_description
1 polymer ?
#
loop_
_entity_poly.entity_id
_entity_poly.type
_entity_poly.pdbx_seq_one_letter_code
_entity_poly.pdbx_strand_id
1 'polypeptide(L)'
;PSERRDIERGLRAGDIQAVVSTNALELGVDIGALEACVLCGYPGTIASTWQQAGRAGRRHGVSATFFVASSAAIDQFIVTHPDYFFSQSPEHALLNPDNLYVLINHFKCAAYELPFKEGESLGNAPGGEEMLSFLEDAAIVRRVGDTYHWSAEDFPASEISLRTAMTENFVIMDV
;
A
#
# COMPACT_ATOMS: atom_id res chain seq x y z
N PRO A 1 4.58 -4.42 24.05
CA PRO A 1 4.41 -3.11 23.39
C PRO A 1 5.31 -2.01 23.98
N SER A 2 5.56 -1.98 25.29
CA SER A 2 6.43 -0.97 25.95
C SER A 2 7.91 -1.17 25.59
N GLU A 3 8.42 -2.38 25.75
CA GLU A 3 9.81 -2.75 25.47
C GLU A 3 10.26 -2.40 24.04
N ARG A 4 9.42 -2.66 23.04
CA ARG A 4 9.70 -2.28 21.64
C ARG A 4 9.89 -0.75 21.51
N ARG A 5 9.03 0.04 22.14
CA ARG A 5 9.12 1.51 22.09
C ARG A 5 10.39 2.02 22.80
N ASP A 6 10.82 1.33 23.84
CA ASP A 6 12.06 1.69 24.56
C ASP A 6 13.29 1.38 23.71
N ILE A 7 13.31 0.26 22.98
CA ILE A 7 14.35 -0.07 21.99
C ILE A 7 14.36 0.96 20.85
N GLU A 8 13.21 1.30 20.27
CA GLU A 8 13.10 2.31 19.21
C GLU A 8 13.59 3.68 19.68
N ARG A 9 13.31 4.04 20.93
CA ARG A 9 13.79 5.29 21.54
C ARG A 9 15.31 5.27 21.74
N GLY A 10 15.86 4.16 22.25
CA GLY A 10 17.30 3.99 22.47
C GLY A 10 18.10 4.00 21.16
N LEU A 11 17.56 3.40 20.09
CA LEU A 11 18.15 3.47 18.73
C LEU A 11 18.21 4.93 18.23
N ARG A 12 17.11 5.67 18.38
CA ARG A 12 17.06 7.10 17.98
C ARG A 12 18.00 7.99 18.77
N ALA A 13 18.13 7.72 20.05
CA ALA A 13 19.02 8.47 20.95
C ALA A 13 20.50 8.12 20.73
N GLY A 14 20.79 6.98 20.09
CA GLY A 14 22.16 6.46 19.95
C GLY A 14 22.64 5.66 21.16
N ASP A 15 21.78 5.42 22.14
CA ASP A 15 22.09 4.61 23.34
C ASP A 15 22.20 3.12 22.98
N ILE A 16 21.44 2.69 21.97
CA ILE A 16 21.48 1.34 21.39
C ILE A 16 22.13 1.46 20.01
N GLN A 17 23.25 0.79 19.82
CA GLN A 17 24.02 0.85 18.57
C GLN A 17 23.63 -0.23 17.56
N ALA A 18 23.05 -1.34 18.02
CA ALA A 18 22.64 -2.44 17.15
C ALA A 18 21.37 -3.11 17.68
N VAL A 19 20.57 -3.62 16.76
CA VAL A 19 19.37 -4.40 17.08
C VAL A 19 19.25 -5.59 16.14
N VAL A 20 18.82 -6.72 16.67
CA VAL A 20 18.42 -7.90 15.91
C VAL A 20 16.91 -7.99 15.93
N SER A 21 16.32 -8.10 14.76
CA SER A 21 14.87 -8.09 14.59
C SER A 21 14.45 -9.05 13.48
N THR A 22 13.21 -9.47 13.51
CA THR A 22 12.51 -10.01 12.34
C THR A 22 12.09 -8.86 11.42
N ASN A 23 11.16 -9.07 10.52
CA ASN A 23 10.55 -8.01 9.68
C ASN A 23 9.78 -6.93 10.48
N ALA A 24 9.76 -7.01 11.81
CA ALA A 24 9.03 -6.07 12.66
C ALA A 24 9.49 -4.61 12.52
N LEU A 25 10.71 -4.37 12.06
CA LEU A 25 11.25 -3.03 11.81
C LEU A 25 11.17 -2.60 10.33
N GLU A 26 10.56 -3.41 9.47
CA GLU A 26 10.42 -3.14 8.04
C GLU A 26 9.50 -1.95 7.76
N LEU A 27 8.35 -1.89 8.44
CA LEU A 27 7.30 -0.89 8.21
C LEU A 27 6.95 -0.07 9.44
N GLY A 28 6.63 1.20 9.20
CA GLY A 28 5.97 2.06 10.19
C GLY A 28 6.80 2.48 11.39
N VAL A 29 8.12 2.34 11.35
CA VAL A 29 9.00 2.66 12.48
C VAL A 29 10.01 3.71 12.08
N ASP A 30 10.11 4.75 12.89
CA ASP A 30 11.23 5.68 12.82
C ASP A 30 12.27 5.31 13.90
N ILE A 31 13.28 4.55 13.48
CA ILE A 31 14.37 4.08 14.33
C ILE A 31 15.62 4.96 14.23
N GLY A 32 15.50 6.11 13.57
CA GLY A 32 16.62 7.03 13.36
C GLY A 32 17.54 6.58 12.21
N ALA A 33 18.76 7.07 12.22
CA ALA A 33 19.75 6.77 11.20
C ALA A 33 20.60 5.56 11.60
N LEU A 34 20.40 4.46 10.89
CA LEU A 34 21.31 3.32 10.94
C LEU A 34 22.35 3.48 9.82
N GLU A 35 23.60 3.14 10.11
CA GLU A 35 24.70 3.19 9.13
C GLU A 35 24.80 1.91 8.32
N ALA A 36 24.38 0.78 8.91
CA ALA A 36 24.45 -0.52 8.28
C ALA A 36 23.18 -1.34 8.53
N CYS A 37 22.83 -2.15 7.54
CA CYS A 37 21.79 -3.18 7.63
C CYS A 37 22.40 -4.53 7.23
N VAL A 38 22.12 -5.58 8.01
CA VAL A 38 22.53 -6.95 7.68
C VAL A 38 21.28 -7.79 7.53
N LEU A 39 21.06 -8.30 6.31
CA LEU A 39 19.96 -9.20 5.98
C LEU A 39 20.46 -10.64 6.02
N CYS A 40 19.94 -11.43 6.94
CA CYS A 40 20.25 -12.85 7.07
C CYS A 40 19.24 -13.68 6.29
N GLY A 41 19.55 -13.98 5.03
CA GLY A 41 18.66 -14.61 4.06
C GLY A 41 17.78 -13.62 3.31
N TYR A 42 17.18 -14.10 2.21
CA TYR A 42 16.29 -13.30 1.37
C TYR A 42 14.92 -13.10 2.04
N PRO A 43 14.43 -11.86 2.18
CA PRO A 43 13.14 -11.58 2.82
C PRO A 43 11.91 -12.10 2.09
N GLY A 44 12.08 -12.70 0.92
CA GLY A 44 11.02 -13.30 0.12
C GLY A 44 10.53 -12.44 -1.04
N THR A 45 10.70 -11.11 -0.99
CA THR A 45 10.39 -10.20 -2.09
C THR A 45 11.46 -9.13 -2.24
N ILE A 46 11.59 -8.60 -3.46
CA ILE A 46 12.49 -7.46 -3.74
C ILE A 46 12.05 -6.23 -2.95
N ALA A 47 10.74 -5.97 -2.88
CA ALA A 47 10.16 -4.86 -2.12
C ALA A 47 10.55 -4.92 -0.63
N SER A 48 10.35 -6.07 0.03
CA SER A 48 10.71 -6.26 1.44
C SER A 48 12.22 -6.09 1.65
N THR A 49 13.04 -6.59 0.73
CA THR A 49 14.50 -6.40 0.80
C THR A 49 14.87 -4.93 0.75
N TRP A 50 14.30 -4.14 -0.15
CA TRP A 50 14.53 -2.71 -0.24
C TRP A 50 13.98 -1.94 0.96
N GLN A 51 12.83 -2.35 1.52
CA GLN A 51 12.26 -1.72 2.69
C GLN A 51 13.13 -1.94 3.93
N GLN A 52 13.68 -3.14 4.10
CA GLN A 52 14.61 -3.45 5.18
C GLN A 52 15.96 -2.76 4.97
N ALA A 53 16.53 -2.82 3.77
CA ALA A 53 17.77 -2.13 3.42
C ALA A 53 17.65 -0.61 3.61
N GLY A 54 16.52 -0.03 3.25
CA GLY A 54 16.22 1.39 3.42
C GLY A 54 16.06 1.86 4.88
N ARG A 55 16.26 0.98 5.87
CA ARG A 55 16.44 1.37 7.27
C ARG A 55 17.81 1.96 7.52
N ALA A 56 18.83 1.62 6.72
CA ALA A 56 20.12 2.29 6.71
C ALA A 56 20.11 3.51 5.77
N GLY A 57 20.88 4.54 6.10
CA GLY A 57 21.15 5.65 5.19
C GLY A 57 20.16 6.83 5.21
N ARG A 58 19.37 6.99 6.24
CA ARG A 58 18.38 8.09 6.32
C ARG A 58 18.96 9.49 6.63
N ARG A 59 20.25 9.61 6.94
CA ARG A 59 20.96 10.88 7.14
C ARG A 59 22.10 10.99 6.16
N HIS A 60 22.58 12.21 5.93
CA HIS A 60 23.65 12.54 5.00
C HIS A 60 24.94 11.74 5.31
N GLY A 61 25.10 10.59 4.69
CA GLY A 61 26.25 9.72 4.88
C GLY A 61 26.17 8.49 3.99
N VAL A 62 27.31 7.79 3.90
CA VAL A 62 27.37 6.50 3.21
C VAL A 62 26.79 5.45 4.15
N SER A 63 25.87 4.63 3.65
CA SER A 63 25.34 3.46 4.35
C SER A 63 25.61 2.20 3.56
N ALA A 64 25.64 1.07 4.25
CA ALA A 64 25.86 -0.22 3.64
C ALA A 64 24.79 -1.22 4.03
N THR A 65 24.35 -2.02 3.07
CA THR A 65 23.51 -3.18 3.33
C THR A 65 24.26 -4.44 2.92
N PHE A 66 24.33 -5.39 3.84
CA PHE A 66 25.00 -6.67 3.62
C PHE A 66 23.93 -7.77 3.54
N PHE A 67 23.90 -8.49 2.43
CA PHE A 67 23.08 -9.66 2.27
C PHE A 67 23.90 -10.91 2.56
N VAL A 68 23.57 -11.63 3.62
CA VAL A 68 24.22 -12.88 4.03
C VAL A 68 23.36 -14.04 3.55
N ALA A 69 23.74 -14.65 2.43
CA ALA A 69 23.02 -15.74 1.84
C ALA A 69 23.15 -17.03 2.65
N SER A 70 22.07 -17.73 2.84
CA SER A 70 22.02 -19.08 3.37
C SER A 70 22.23 -20.13 2.26
N SER A 71 22.13 -21.42 2.60
CA SER A 71 22.14 -22.50 1.60
C SER A 71 20.81 -22.66 0.85
N ALA A 72 19.80 -21.85 1.14
CA ALA A 72 18.52 -21.87 0.44
C ALA A 72 18.72 -21.53 -1.05
N ALA A 73 18.01 -22.25 -1.92
CA ALA A 73 18.16 -22.10 -3.36
C ALA A 73 17.90 -20.66 -3.84
N ILE A 74 16.92 -19.97 -3.23
CA ILE A 74 16.59 -18.59 -3.59
C ILE A 74 17.70 -17.61 -3.19
N ASP A 75 18.33 -17.79 -2.03
CA ASP A 75 19.45 -16.97 -1.59
C ASP A 75 20.63 -17.10 -2.55
N GLN A 76 20.97 -18.35 -2.91
CA GLN A 76 22.04 -18.64 -3.85
C GLN A 76 21.74 -18.10 -5.25
N PHE A 77 20.49 -18.15 -5.69
CA PHE A 77 20.07 -17.55 -6.96
C PHE A 77 20.27 -16.03 -6.95
N ILE A 78 19.82 -15.34 -5.93
CA ILE A 78 19.95 -13.86 -5.83
C ILE A 78 21.41 -13.43 -5.84
N VAL A 79 22.29 -14.13 -5.11
CA VAL A 79 23.72 -13.78 -5.06
C VAL A 79 24.42 -14.03 -6.41
N THR A 80 24.02 -15.09 -7.12
CA THR A 80 24.63 -15.43 -8.42
C THR A 80 24.01 -14.67 -9.60
N HIS A 81 22.84 -14.06 -9.40
CA HIS A 81 22.13 -13.28 -10.42
C HIS A 81 21.75 -11.87 -9.89
N PRO A 82 22.73 -11.03 -9.56
CA PRO A 82 22.46 -9.71 -8.99
C PRO A 82 21.62 -8.83 -9.93
N ASP A 83 21.79 -8.97 -11.24
CA ASP A 83 21.00 -8.21 -12.23
C ASP A 83 19.50 -8.49 -12.11
N TYR A 84 19.11 -9.72 -11.76
CA TYR A 84 17.71 -10.03 -11.49
C TYR A 84 17.15 -9.15 -10.37
N PHE A 85 17.91 -8.98 -9.29
CA PHE A 85 17.48 -8.17 -8.15
C PHE A 85 17.46 -6.67 -8.47
N PHE A 86 18.49 -6.16 -9.15
CA PHE A 86 18.65 -4.71 -9.37
C PHE A 86 17.87 -4.18 -10.57
N SER A 87 17.54 -5.01 -11.57
CA SER A 87 16.84 -4.57 -12.78
C SER A 87 15.32 -4.72 -12.70
N GLN A 88 14.80 -5.47 -11.74
CA GLN A 88 13.35 -5.65 -11.59
C GLN A 88 12.70 -4.50 -10.83
N SER A 89 11.47 -4.18 -11.19
CA SER A 89 10.65 -3.30 -10.37
C SER A 89 10.39 -3.96 -9.01
N PRO A 90 10.58 -3.24 -7.89
CA PRO A 90 10.34 -3.78 -6.56
C PRO A 90 8.88 -4.16 -6.32
N GLU A 91 7.95 -3.56 -7.07
CA GLU A 91 6.53 -3.82 -6.92
C GLU A 91 5.88 -4.07 -8.29
N HIS A 92 5.17 -5.20 -8.38
CA HIS A 92 4.24 -5.50 -9.45
C HIS A 92 2.84 -5.55 -8.86
N ALA A 93 2.13 -4.43 -8.89
CA ALA A 93 0.74 -4.39 -8.48
C ALA A 93 -0.14 -4.88 -9.64
N LEU A 94 -0.93 -5.91 -9.39
CA LEU A 94 -2.07 -6.24 -10.25
C LEU A 94 -3.20 -5.31 -9.87
N LEU A 95 -3.37 -4.24 -10.65
CA LEU A 95 -4.38 -3.24 -10.44
C LEU A 95 -5.42 -3.36 -11.55
N ASN A 96 -6.70 -3.46 -11.18
CA ASN A 96 -7.81 -3.28 -12.10
C ASN A 96 -8.47 -1.93 -11.81
N PRO A 97 -8.05 -0.83 -12.50
CA PRO A 97 -8.61 0.49 -12.27
C PRO A 97 -10.08 0.58 -12.68
N ASP A 98 -10.53 -0.31 -13.57
CA ASP A 98 -11.89 -0.35 -14.10
C ASP A 98 -12.81 -1.29 -13.32
N ASN A 99 -12.39 -1.70 -12.10
CA ASN A 99 -13.24 -2.50 -11.22
C ASN A 99 -14.47 -1.69 -10.80
N LEU A 100 -15.66 -2.14 -11.20
CA LEU A 100 -16.92 -1.42 -10.98
C LEU A 100 -17.21 -1.14 -9.50
N TYR A 101 -16.87 -2.06 -8.59
CA TYR A 101 -17.07 -1.85 -7.14
C TYR A 101 -16.18 -0.73 -6.60
N VAL A 102 -14.96 -0.64 -7.08
CA VAL A 102 -14.03 0.44 -6.71
C VAL A 102 -14.52 1.75 -7.31
N LEU A 103 -14.84 1.77 -8.60
CA LEU A 103 -15.29 2.97 -9.31
C LEU A 103 -16.57 3.54 -8.72
N ILE A 104 -17.61 2.72 -8.48
CA ILE A 104 -18.88 3.21 -7.93
C ILE A 104 -18.70 3.86 -6.55
N ASN A 105 -17.80 3.32 -5.74
CA ASN A 105 -17.47 3.88 -4.45
C ASN A 105 -16.71 5.21 -4.55
N HIS A 106 -15.83 5.35 -5.55
CA HIS A 106 -15.18 6.62 -5.85
C HIS A 106 -16.17 7.67 -6.34
N PHE A 107 -17.12 7.28 -7.22
CA PHE A 107 -18.19 8.18 -7.66
C PHE A 107 -19.07 8.65 -6.49
N LYS A 108 -19.40 7.77 -5.54
CA LYS A 108 -20.11 8.15 -4.32
C LYS A 108 -19.35 9.20 -3.52
N CYS A 109 -18.08 8.97 -3.25
CA CYS A 109 -17.26 9.92 -2.50
C CYS A 109 -17.11 11.25 -3.24
N ALA A 110 -16.87 11.22 -4.54
CA ALA A 110 -16.74 12.43 -5.34
C ALA A 110 -18.04 13.22 -5.42
N ALA A 111 -19.19 12.56 -5.59
CA ALA A 111 -20.51 13.20 -5.59
C ALA A 111 -20.89 13.81 -4.23
N TYR A 112 -20.40 13.23 -3.14
CA TYR A 112 -20.56 13.78 -1.79
C TYR A 112 -19.75 15.06 -1.60
N GLU A 113 -18.53 15.12 -2.14
CA GLU A 113 -17.66 16.28 -2.04
C GLU A 113 -18.09 17.43 -2.95
N LEU A 114 -18.41 17.12 -4.21
CA LEU A 114 -18.80 18.09 -5.23
C LEU A 114 -19.85 17.50 -6.16
N PRO A 115 -20.88 18.29 -6.54
CA PRO A 115 -21.87 17.84 -7.54
C PRO A 115 -21.21 17.56 -8.89
N PHE A 116 -21.64 16.48 -9.56
CA PHE A 116 -21.22 16.15 -10.92
C PHE A 116 -22.11 16.84 -11.97
N LYS A 117 -21.52 17.35 -13.02
CA LYS A 117 -22.25 17.78 -14.21
C LYS A 117 -22.47 16.62 -15.18
N GLU A 118 -23.57 16.71 -15.95
CA GLU A 118 -23.80 15.78 -17.05
C GLU A 118 -22.61 15.75 -18.01
N GLY A 119 -22.16 14.56 -18.40
CA GLY A 119 -20.98 14.37 -19.23
C GLY A 119 -19.64 14.51 -18.51
N GLU A 120 -19.63 14.83 -17.23
CA GLU A 120 -18.41 14.87 -16.44
C GLU A 120 -18.00 13.45 -16.03
N SER A 121 -16.69 13.16 -16.09
CA SER A 121 -16.13 11.89 -15.69
C SER A 121 -15.13 12.02 -14.56
N LEU A 122 -14.94 10.96 -13.78
CA LEU A 122 -13.90 10.88 -12.77
C LEU A 122 -12.59 10.46 -13.45
N GLY A 123 -11.76 11.43 -13.82
CA GLY A 123 -10.53 11.18 -14.57
C GLY A 123 -10.81 10.53 -15.93
N ASN A 124 -10.17 9.39 -16.19
CA ASN A 124 -10.36 8.60 -17.41
C ASN A 124 -11.28 7.38 -17.20
N ALA A 125 -12.05 7.34 -16.11
CA ALA A 125 -12.91 6.22 -15.80
C ALA A 125 -14.01 6.07 -16.89
N PRO A 126 -14.18 4.88 -17.47
CA PRO A 126 -15.25 4.62 -18.43
C PRO A 126 -16.60 4.55 -17.70
N GLY A 127 -17.68 4.84 -18.42
CA GLY A 127 -19.03 4.61 -17.91
C GLY A 127 -19.50 5.57 -16.82
N GLY A 128 -18.99 6.79 -16.79
CA GLY A 128 -19.36 7.78 -15.77
C GLY A 128 -20.86 8.10 -15.76
N GLU A 129 -21.49 8.24 -16.91
CA GLU A 129 -22.93 8.51 -17.01
C GLU A 129 -23.78 7.34 -16.52
N GLU A 130 -23.40 6.11 -16.87
CA GLU A 130 -24.08 4.90 -16.41
C GLU A 130 -23.97 4.75 -14.89
N MET A 131 -22.81 5.09 -14.31
CA MET A 131 -22.62 5.07 -12.86
C MET A 131 -23.46 6.13 -12.15
N LEU A 132 -23.52 7.35 -12.67
CA LEU A 132 -24.37 8.41 -12.13
C LEU A 132 -25.86 8.08 -12.24
N SER A 133 -26.28 7.50 -13.36
CA SER A 133 -27.65 6.99 -13.55
C SER A 133 -27.97 5.88 -12.54
N PHE A 134 -27.07 4.94 -12.34
CA PHE A 134 -27.23 3.88 -11.32
C PHE A 134 -27.35 4.45 -9.91
N LEU A 135 -26.53 5.46 -9.56
CA LEU A 135 -26.60 6.13 -8.27
C LEU A 135 -27.89 6.93 -8.08
N GLU A 136 -28.45 7.49 -9.17
CA GLU A 136 -29.75 8.16 -9.15
C GLU A 136 -30.89 7.17 -8.94
N ASP A 137 -30.89 6.05 -9.65
CA ASP A 137 -31.87 4.96 -9.48
C ASP A 137 -31.86 4.40 -8.05
N ALA A 138 -30.66 4.36 -7.44
CA ALA A 138 -30.48 3.96 -6.04
C ALA A 138 -30.82 5.06 -5.04
N ALA A 139 -31.29 6.23 -5.45
CA ALA A 139 -31.59 7.41 -4.63
C ALA A 139 -30.39 7.94 -3.82
N ILE A 140 -29.18 7.65 -4.25
CA ILE A 140 -27.93 8.11 -3.63
C ILE A 140 -27.58 9.53 -4.09
N VAL A 141 -27.78 9.79 -5.38
CA VAL A 141 -27.69 11.14 -5.94
C VAL A 141 -29.05 11.54 -6.53
N ARG A 142 -29.26 12.84 -6.70
CA ARG A 142 -30.45 13.40 -7.34
C ARG A 142 -30.03 14.36 -8.43
N ARG A 143 -30.57 14.19 -9.62
CA ARG A 143 -30.38 15.10 -10.75
C ARG A 143 -31.26 16.34 -10.62
N VAL A 144 -30.67 17.51 -10.76
CA VAL A 144 -31.34 18.80 -10.84
C VAL A 144 -30.79 19.55 -12.06
N GLY A 145 -31.56 19.62 -13.12
CA GLY A 145 -31.10 20.16 -14.41
C GLY A 145 -30.03 19.26 -15.04
N ASP A 146 -28.84 19.79 -15.22
CA ASP A 146 -27.66 19.10 -15.77
C ASP A 146 -26.67 18.63 -14.68
N THR A 147 -27.08 18.67 -13.41
CA THR A 147 -26.17 18.45 -12.29
C THR A 147 -26.73 17.39 -11.34
N TYR A 148 -25.86 16.45 -10.94
CA TYR A 148 -26.16 15.41 -9.95
C TYR A 148 -25.65 15.84 -8.57
N HIS A 149 -26.52 15.88 -7.60
CA HIS A 149 -26.25 16.26 -6.21
C HIS A 149 -26.37 15.06 -5.29
N TRP A 150 -25.50 14.97 -4.30
CA TRP A 150 -25.64 13.98 -3.22
C TRP A 150 -26.97 14.18 -2.48
N SER A 151 -27.69 13.10 -2.24
CA SER A 151 -29.01 13.13 -1.60
C SER A 151 -29.18 12.10 -0.46
N ALA A 152 -28.27 11.15 -0.32
CA ALA A 152 -28.31 10.19 0.78
C ALA A 152 -27.85 10.83 2.10
N GLU A 153 -28.30 10.26 3.23
CA GLU A 153 -27.94 10.76 4.56
C GLU A 153 -26.57 10.25 5.03
N ASP A 154 -26.07 9.16 4.43
CA ASP A 154 -24.85 8.47 4.84
C ASP A 154 -23.59 9.21 4.39
N PHE A 155 -22.52 9.05 5.18
CA PHE A 155 -21.17 9.49 4.79
C PHE A 155 -20.45 8.37 4.03
N PRO A 156 -20.29 8.48 2.69
CA PRO A 156 -19.87 7.35 1.87
C PRO A 156 -18.48 6.79 2.21
N ALA A 157 -17.54 7.63 2.64
CA ALA A 157 -16.20 7.18 2.96
C ALA A 157 -16.12 6.31 4.22
N SER A 158 -17.14 6.32 5.09
CA SER A 158 -17.18 5.45 6.28
C SER A 158 -17.37 3.98 5.94
N GLU A 159 -17.98 3.68 4.80
CA GLU A 159 -18.30 2.32 4.35
C GLU A 159 -17.27 1.76 3.35
N ILE A 160 -16.32 2.59 2.91
CA ILE A 160 -15.36 2.21 1.88
C ILE A 160 -14.06 1.74 2.52
N SER A 161 -13.70 0.48 2.22
CA SER A 161 -12.39 -0.06 2.58
C SER A 161 -11.37 0.19 1.48
N LEU A 162 -10.25 0.84 1.82
CA LEU A 162 -9.10 0.98 0.91
C LEU A 162 -8.33 -0.33 0.69
N ARG A 163 -8.66 -1.39 1.44
CA ARG A 163 -7.96 -2.68 1.40
C ARG A 163 -8.79 -3.82 0.83
N THR A 164 -10.11 -3.67 0.82
CA THR A 164 -11.04 -4.73 0.46
C THR A 164 -12.08 -4.17 -0.50
N ALA A 165 -12.11 -4.67 -1.72
CA ALA A 165 -13.11 -4.24 -2.71
C ALA A 165 -14.48 -4.90 -2.51
N MET A 166 -14.53 -6.03 -1.78
CA MET A 166 -15.74 -6.82 -1.54
C MET A 166 -15.85 -7.17 -0.06
N THR A 167 -17.07 -7.19 0.45
CA THR A 167 -17.39 -7.62 1.83
C THR A 167 -17.48 -9.14 1.96
N GLU A 168 -17.71 -9.86 0.86
CA GLU A 168 -17.80 -11.31 0.84
C GLU A 168 -16.47 -11.93 0.40
N ASN A 169 -15.91 -12.78 1.25
CA ASN A 169 -14.67 -13.50 0.98
C ASN A 169 -14.98 -15.00 0.77
N PHE A 170 -14.33 -15.61 -0.21
CA PHE A 170 -14.33 -17.05 -0.39
C PHE A 170 -13.17 -17.67 0.37
N VAL A 171 -13.44 -18.74 1.12
CA VAL A 171 -12.40 -19.55 1.75
C VAL A 171 -12.06 -20.69 0.78
N ILE A 172 -10.82 -20.71 0.29
CA ILE A 172 -10.29 -21.83 -0.47
C ILE A 172 -9.74 -22.83 0.55
N MET A 173 -10.36 -24.00 0.63
CA MET A 173 -9.84 -25.11 1.41
C MET A 173 -9.22 -26.12 0.46
N ASP A 174 -7.95 -26.43 0.69
CA ASP A 174 -7.26 -27.57 0.07
C ASP A 174 -7.68 -28.84 0.83
N VAL A 175 -8.19 -29.86 0.12
CA VAL A 175 -8.75 -31.10 0.69
C VAL A 175 -7.84 -32.26 0.41
#